data_0a36f73b8af398eaa2f39636134b019e
#
_entry.id   0a36f73b8af398eaa2f39636134b019e
#
_cell.length_a   1.000
_cell.length_b   1.000
_cell.length_c   1.000
_cell.angle_alpha   90.00
_cell.angle_beta   90.00
_cell.angle_gamma   90.00
#
_symmetry.space_group_name_H-M   'P 1'
#
loop_
_entity.id
_entity.type
_entity.pdbx_description
1 polymer ?
#
loop_
_entity_poly.entity_id
_entity_poly.type
_entity_poly.pdbx_seq_one_letter_code
_entity_poly.pdbx_strand_id
1 'polypeptide(L)'
;MNMLASVNYDPVQFVRQLFWLSLEPPPPSYGLSIPPLNQGGWFLIVGLFFTASVMLWWARTYRRAVELGMGTHIAWAFAAAIWLFLVLGLFRPILMGSWGEAVPYGIFPHLDWTAAFSLRYGNLFYNPFHALSIVFLYGSALLFAMHGATILAVTRFGGEREIEQITDRGTASERAALFWRWTMGFNATMESIHRWAWWFAVLCPITGGIGILLTGTVVDNWYLWAIKHGVAPPY
;
A
#
# COMPACT_ATOMS: atom_id res chain seq x y z
N MET A 1 -43.35 21.94 16.39
CA MET A 1 -42.41 21.48 17.43
C MET A 1 -41.09 21.10 16.76
N ASN A 2 -40.06 21.85 17.08
CA ASN A 2 -38.74 21.73 16.43
C ASN A 2 -38.01 20.47 16.90
N MET A 3 -38.05 19.38 16.13
CA MET A 3 -37.22 18.21 16.33
C MET A 3 -35.73 18.43 15.94
N LEU A 4 -35.39 19.63 15.46
CA LEU A 4 -34.02 19.97 15.05
C LEU A 4 -33.20 20.72 16.11
N ALA A 5 -33.79 21.02 17.29
CA ALA A 5 -33.15 21.88 18.29
C ALA A 5 -32.36 21.17 19.38
N SER A 6 -32.14 19.86 19.32
CA SER A 6 -31.43 19.15 20.39
C SER A 6 -30.31 18.22 19.92
N VAL A 7 -29.84 18.33 18.70
CA VAL A 7 -28.60 17.67 18.32
C VAL A 7 -27.46 18.60 18.73
N ASN A 8 -26.93 18.42 19.92
CA ASN A 8 -25.65 18.98 20.30
C ASN A 8 -24.61 18.38 19.34
N TYR A 9 -24.34 19.09 18.25
CA TYR A 9 -23.31 18.70 17.29
C TYR A 9 -21.95 18.90 17.95
N ASP A 10 -21.36 17.79 18.41
CA ASP A 10 -19.97 17.77 18.85
C ASP A 10 -19.09 17.28 17.69
N PRO A 11 -18.31 18.16 17.06
CA PRO A 11 -17.45 17.80 15.96
C PRO A 11 -16.38 16.77 16.33
N VAL A 12 -15.92 16.78 17.57
CA VAL A 12 -14.94 15.79 18.05
C VAL A 12 -15.57 14.41 18.15
N GLN A 13 -16.78 14.33 18.68
CA GLN A 13 -17.52 13.07 18.75
C GLN A 13 -17.88 12.55 17.35
N PHE A 14 -18.27 13.43 16.44
CA PHE A 14 -18.53 13.05 15.05
C PHE A 14 -17.31 12.47 14.37
N VAL A 15 -16.15 13.12 14.46
CA VAL A 15 -14.89 12.65 13.90
C VAL A 15 -14.50 11.31 14.51
N ARG A 16 -14.62 11.17 15.84
CA ARG A 16 -14.34 9.91 16.53
C ARG A 16 -15.23 8.77 16.03
N GLN A 17 -16.53 9.02 15.89
CA GLN A 17 -17.47 8.02 15.36
C GLN A 17 -17.13 7.64 13.92
N LEU A 18 -16.80 8.62 13.07
CA LEU A 18 -16.42 8.38 11.68
C LEU A 18 -15.18 7.49 11.57
N PHE A 19 -14.15 7.73 12.40
CA PHE A 19 -12.91 6.94 12.41
C PHE A 19 -13.11 5.51 12.94
N TRP A 20 -14.11 5.28 13.79
CA TRP A 20 -14.48 3.96 14.30
C TRP A 20 -15.55 3.25 13.47
N LEU A 21 -16.13 3.92 12.48
CA LEU A 21 -17.08 3.28 11.58
C LEU A 21 -16.38 2.17 10.80
N SER A 22 -16.98 0.98 10.75
CA SER A 22 -16.42 -0.15 10.03
C SER A 22 -17.50 -1.01 9.38
N LEU A 23 -17.08 -1.75 8.36
CA LEU A 23 -17.80 -2.87 7.81
C LEU A 23 -16.94 -4.12 8.04
N GLU A 24 -17.46 -5.01 8.86
CA GLU A 24 -16.72 -6.19 9.30
C GLU A 24 -16.93 -7.38 8.36
N PRO A 25 -15.91 -8.23 8.16
CA PRO A 25 -16.08 -9.49 7.47
C PRO A 25 -17.04 -10.44 8.23
N PRO A 26 -17.57 -11.49 7.56
CA PRO A 26 -18.38 -12.48 8.26
C PRO A 26 -17.60 -13.14 9.39
N PRO A 27 -18.28 -13.58 10.46
CA PRO A 27 -17.64 -14.34 11.51
C PRO A 27 -16.95 -15.61 11.00
N PRO A 28 -15.87 -16.08 11.61
CA PRO A 28 -15.15 -17.29 11.19
C PRO A 28 -16.03 -18.55 11.08
N SER A 29 -17.12 -18.62 11.81
CA SER A 29 -18.10 -19.72 11.78
C SER A 29 -18.73 -19.95 10.40
N TYR A 30 -18.77 -18.95 9.55
CA TYR A 30 -19.25 -19.11 8.17
C TYR A 30 -18.23 -19.74 7.22
N GLY A 31 -16.95 -19.80 7.62
CA GLY A 31 -15.89 -20.24 6.72
C GLY A 31 -15.88 -19.44 5.42
N LEU A 32 -16.02 -20.13 4.29
CA LEU A 32 -16.12 -19.53 2.95
C LEU A 32 -17.58 -19.52 2.42
N SER A 33 -18.55 -19.88 3.23
CA SER A 33 -19.96 -19.80 2.81
C SER A 33 -20.43 -18.35 2.70
N ILE A 34 -21.48 -18.15 1.90
CA ILE A 34 -22.07 -16.82 1.74
C ILE A 34 -23.00 -16.57 2.92
N PRO A 35 -22.73 -15.55 3.75
CA PRO A 35 -23.60 -15.21 4.86
C PRO A 35 -24.88 -14.51 4.37
N PRO A 36 -25.91 -14.40 5.20
CA PRO A 36 -27.08 -13.58 4.90
C PRO A 36 -26.70 -12.11 4.75
N LEU A 37 -27.63 -11.30 4.21
CA LEU A 37 -27.46 -9.85 4.04
C LEU A 37 -27.51 -9.12 5.39
N ASN A 38 -26.50 -9.36 6.19
CA ASN A 38 -26.15 -8.61 7.39
C ASN A 38 -24.81 -7.86 7.13
N GLN A 39 -24.14 -7.42 8.17
CA GLN A 39 -22.84 -6.73 8.04
C GLN A 39 -21.83 -7.57 7.25
N GLY A 40 -21.71 -8.87 7.51
CA GLY A 40 -20.79 -9.77 6.80
C GLY A 40 -21.16 -9.99 5.33
N GLY A 41 -22.43 -10.10 5.03
CA GLY A 41 -22.92 -10.19 3.64
C GLY A 41 -22.66 -8.92 2.85
N TRP A 42 -22.92 -7.77 3.44
CA TRP A 42 -22.58 -6.49 2.84
C TRP A 42 -21.08 -6.29 2.66
N PHE A 43 -20.26 -6.76 3.59
CA PHE A 43 -18.81 -6.77 3.44
C PHE A 43 -18.39 -7.48 2.15
N LEU A 44 -18.90 -8.67 1.91
CA LEU A 44 -18.58 -9.43 0.69
C LEU A 44 -19.06 -8.73 -0.58
N ILE A 45 -20.26 -8.16 -0.57
CA ILE A 45 -20.81 -7.42 -1.71
C ILE A 45 -19.93 -6.19 -2.03
N VAL A 46 -19.62 -5.38 -1.03
CA VAL A 46 -18.77 -4.19 -1.20
C VAL A 46 -17.39 -4.58 -1.70
N GLY A 47 -16.78 -5.62 -1.12
CA GLY A 47 -15.50 -6.14 -1.57
C GLY A 47 -15.50 -6.63 -3.00
N LEU A 48 -16.57 -7.33 -3.43
CA LEU A 48 -16.74 -7.80 -4.80
C LEU A 48 -16.84 -6.63 -5.81
N PHE A 49 -17.68 -5.64 -5.52
CA PHE A 49 -17.83 -4.47 -6.40
C PHE A 49 -16.56 -3.63 -6.44
N PHE A 50 -15.90 -3.44 -5.32
CA PHE A 50 -14.63 -2.73 -5.27
C PHE A 50 -13.56 -3.46 -6.08
N THR A 51 -13.41 -4.76 -5.89
CA THR A 51 -12.46 -5.59 -6.64
C THR A 51 -12.72 -5.52 -8.14
N ALA A 52 -13.97 -5.70 -8.57
CA ALA A 52 -14.34 -5.60 -9.96
C ALA A 52 -14.02 -4.22 -10.55
N SER A 53 -14.31 -3.16 -9.81
CA SER A 53 -14.06 -1.79 -10.24
C SER A 53 -12.57 -1.52 -10.46
N VAL A 54 -11.70 -1.91 -9.53
CA VAL A 54 -10.25 -1.69 -9.66
C VAL A 54 -9.64 -2.54 -10.75
N MET A 55 -10.12 -3.77 -10.96
CA MET A 55 -9.66 -4.64 -12.05
C MET A 55 -10.06 -4.11 -13.42
N LEU A 56 -11.30 -3.61 -13.56
CA LEU A 56 -11.75 -2.95 -14.79
C LEU A 56 -10.95 -1.69 -15.08
N TRP A 57 -10.63 -0.91 -14.06
CA TRP A 57 -9.79 0.28 -14.21
C TRP A 57 -8.36 -0.06 -14.61
N TRP A 58 -7.80 -1.09 -14.03
CA TRP A 58 -6.50 -1.62 -14.46
C TRP A 58 -6.50 -2.04 -15.92
N ALA A 59 -7.49 -2.81 -16.36
CA ALA A 59 -7.62 -3.24 -17.74
C ALA A 59 -7.78 -2.05 -18.71
N ARG A 60 -8.57 -1.05 -18.34
CA ARG A 60 -8.73 0.20 -19.10
C ARG A 60 -7.40 0.96 -19.22
N THR A 61 -6.67 1.09 -18.11
CA THR A 61 -5.38 1.78 -18.07
C THR A 61 -4.35 1.09 -18.96
N TYR A 62 -4.29 -0.23 -18.91
CA TYR A 62 -3.40 -1.03 -19.77
C TYR A 62 -3.73 -0.83 -21.25
N ARG A 63 -4.98 -1.04 -21.64
CA ARG A 63 -5.42 -0.87 -23.03
C ARG A 63 -5.15 0.54 -23.56
N ARG A 64 -5.45 1.54 -22.76
CA ARG A 64 -5.28 2.93 -23.19
C ARG A 64 -3.80 3.29 -23.37
N ALA A 65 -2.92 2.79 -22.52
CA ALA A 65 -1.48 2.95 -22.70
C ALA A 65 -1.00 2.33 -24.02
N VAL A 66 -1.43 1.11 -24.33
CA VAL A 66 -1.08 0.44 -25.60
C VAL A 66 -1.62 1.19 -26.81
N GLU A 67 -2.89 1.62 -26.77
CA GLU A 67 -3.51 2.41 -27.85
C GLU A 67 -2.77 3.71 -28.14
N LEU A 68 -2.22 4.35 -27.11
CA LEU A 68 -1.46 5.60 -27.23
C LEU A 68 0.02 5.38 -27.53
N GLY A 69 0.47 4.14 -27.73
CA GLY A 69 1.87 3.83 -27.98
C GLY A 69 2.79 4.07 -26.77
N MET A 70 2.24 4.07 -25.57
CA MET A 70 2.96 4.29 -24.32
C MET A 70 3.41 2.97 -23.70
N GLY A 71 4.43 3.04 -22.82
CA GLY A 71 4.74 1.94 -21.91
C GLY A 71 3.60 1.67 -20.94
N THR A 72 3.50 0.45 -20.43
CA THR A 72 2.42 0.01 -19.56
C THR A 72 2.76 0.11 -18.05
N HIS A 73 3.77 0.88 -17.69
CA HIS A 73 4.27 1.02 -16.31
C HIS A 73 3.18 1.47 -15.32
N ILE A 74 2.29 2.37 -15.73
CA ILE A 74 1.17 2.85 -14.91
C ILE A 74 0.24 1.70 -14.55
N ALA A 75 -0.13 0.87 -15.53
CA ALA A 75 -0.99 -0.29 -15.31
C ALA A 75 -0.32 -1.30 -14.36
N TRP A 76 0.96 -1.56 -14.50
CA TRP A 76 1.67 -2.50 -13.62
C TRP A 76 1.88 -1.96 -12.21
N ALA A 77 2.06 -0.67 -12.03
CA ALA A 77 2.05 -0.05 -10.71
C ALA A 77 0.69 -0.22 -10.04
N PHE A 78 -0.39 -0.03 -10.79
CA PHE A 78 -1.75 -0.27 -10.32
C PHE A 78 -1.97 -1.76 -9.99
N ALA A 79 -1.46 -2.68 -10.82
CA ALA A 79 -1.52 -4.11 -10.57
C ALA A 79 -0.79 -4.53 -9.29
N ALA A 80 0.32 -3.89 -8.94
CA ALA A 80 1.03 -4.15 -7.68
C ALA A 80 0.17 -3.81 -6.46
N ALA A 81 -0.55 -2.70 -6.50
CA ALA A 81 -1.52 -2.33 -5.46
C ALA A 81 -2.69 -3.31 -5.39
N ILE A 82 -3.22 -3.74 -6.55
CA ILE A 82 -4.29 -4.74 -6.64
C ILE A 82 -3.83 -6.08 -6.05
N TRP A 83 -2.60 -6.49 -6.29
CA TRP A 83 -2.03 -7.71 -5.69
C TRP A 83 -2.15 -7.71 -4.17
N LEU A 84 -1.70 -6.65 -3.50
CA LEU A 84 -1.82 -6.53 -2.05
C LEU A 84 -3.30 -6.56 -1.60
N PHE A 85 -4.16 -5.82 -2.29
CA PHE A 85 -5.60 -5.80 -2.02
C PHE A 85 -6.23 -7.20 -2.14
N LEU A 86 -5.92 -7.94 -3.21
CA LEU A 86 -6.44 -9.29 -3.44
C LEU A 86 -5.90 -10.30 -2.41
N VAL A 87 -4.65 -10.16 -1.99
CA VAL A 87 -4.10 -11.00 -0.92
C VAL A 87 -4.87 -10.79 0.38
N LEU A 88 -5.12 -9.55 0.77
CA LEU A 88 -5.80 -9.21 2.02
C LEU A 88 -7.30 -9.57 2.02
N GLY A 89 -7.97 -9.46 0.88
CA GLY A 89 -9.41 -9.65 0.79
C GLY A 89 -9.87 -10.98 0.17
N LEU A 90 -9.02 -11.65 -0.56
CA LEU A 90 -9.42 -12.85 -1.32
C LEU A 90 -8.46 -14.03 -1.13
N PHE A 91 -7.20 -13.90 -1.52
CA PHE A 91 -6.30 -15.05 -1.61
C PHE A 91 -5.98 -15.64 -0.25
N ARG A 92 -5.59 -14.81 0.72
CA ARG A 92 -5.31 -15.30 2.06
C ARG A 92 -6.57 -15.81 2.78
N PRO A 93 -7.72 -15.12 2.77
CA PRO A 93 -8.96 -15.65 3.32
C PRO A 93 -9.35 -17.01 2.73
N ILE A 94 -9.20 -17.22 1.43
CA ILE A 94 -9.47 -18.52 0.79
C ILE A 94 -8.52 -19.59 1.30
N LEU A 95 -7.20 -19.32 1.35
CA LEU A 95 -6.22 -20.26 1.86
C LEU A 95 -6.40 -20.59 3.34
N MET A 96 -6.84 -19.62 4.12
CA MET A 96 -7.16 -19.80 5.55
C MET A 96 -8.54 -20.43 5.79
N GLY A 97 -9.37 -20.55 4.75
CA GLY A 97 -10.69 -21.18 4.81
C GLY A 97 -11.77 -20.33 5.46
N SER A 98 -11.61 -19.03 5.58
CA SER A 98 -12.59 -18.13 6.20
C SER A 98 -12.53 -16.71 5.67
N TRP A 99 -13.69 -16.15 5.32
CA TRP A 99 -13.83 -14.72 5.03
C TRP A 99 -13.52 -13.83 6.24
N GLY A 100 -13.63 -14.38 7.46
CA GLY A 100 -13.31 -13.70 8.70
C GLY A 100 -11.83 -13.30 8.84
N GLU A 101 -10.94 -13.87 8.03
CA GLU A 101 -9.53 -13.48 7.97
C GLU A 101 -9.25 -12.20 7.17
N ALA A 102 -10.27 -11.63 6.51
CA ALA A 102 -10.14 -10.40 5.76
C ALA A 102 -10.04 -9.18 6.68
N VAL A 103 -9.36 -8.14 6.18
CA VAL A 103 -9.23 -6.85 6.89
C VAL A 103 -10.58 -6.13 6.90
N PRO A 104 -11.05 -5.62 8.05
CA PRO A 104 -12.27 -4.85 8.11
C PRO A 104 -12.14 -3.52 7.36
N TYR A 105 -13.24 -3.03 6.80
CA TYR A 105 -13.28 -1.73 6.13
C TYR A 105 -13.59 -0.63 7.15
N GLY A 106 -12.55 0.01 7.64
CA GLY A 106 -12.66 1.10 8.60
C GLY A 106 -11.29 1.67 8.93
N ILE A 107 -11.23 2.95 9.28
CA ILE A 107 -9.95 3.64 9.49
C ILE A 107 -9.25 3.08 10.74
N PHE A 108 -9.81 3.26 11.93
CA PHE A 108 -9.23 2.71 13.15
C PHE A 108 -9.39 1.18 13.27
N PRO A 109 -10.51 0.57 12.85
CA PRO A 109 -10.63 -0.88 12.90
C PRO A 109 -9.57 -1.63 12.07
N HIS A 110 -9.14 -1.13 10.92
CA HIS A 110 -8.06 -1.78 10.18
C HIS A 110 -6.69 -1.63 10.85
N LEU A 111 -6.47 -0.58 11.62
CA LEU A 111 -5.25 -0.42 12.44
C LEU A 111 -5.25 -1.38 13.63
N ASP A 112 -6.38 -1.53 14.33
CA ASP A 112 -6.55 -2.51 15.41
C ASP A 112 -6.37 -3.93 14.89
N TRP A 113 -6.95 -4.23 13.73
CA TRP A 113 -6.75 -5.51 13.06
C TRP A 113 -5.27 -5.78 12.79
N THR A 114 -4.53 -4.79 12.30
CA THR A 114 -3.10 -4.89 12.00
C THR A 114 -2.29 -5.22 13.25
N ALA A 115 -2.55 -4.55 14.37
CA ALA A 115 -1.89 -4.81 15.64
C ALA A 115 -2.20 -6.22 16.17
N ALA A 116 -3.46 -6.62 16.15
CA ALA A 116 -3.90 -7.96 16.55
C ALA A 116 -3.31 -9.06 15.68
N PHE A 117 -3.24 -8.84 14.35
CA PHE A 117 -2.62 -9.75 13.41
C PHE A 117 -1.14 -9.97 13.71
N SER A 118 -0.39 -8.90 13.95
CA SER A 118 1.02 -8.99 14.32
C SER A 118 1.24 -9.78 15.60
N LEU A 119 0.44 -9.52 16.65
CA LEU A 119 0.51 -10.24 17.91
C LEU A 119 0.18 -11.74 17.74
N ARG A 120 -0.84 -12.06 16.96
CA ARG A 120 -1.27 -13.44 16.72
C ARG A 120 -0.17 -14.28 16.08
N TYR A 121 0.61 -13.72 15.18
CA TYR A 121 1.62 -14.43 14.40
C TYR A 121 3.06 -14.15 14.81
N GLY A 122 3.28 -13.81 16.08
CA GLY A 122 4.61 -13.75 16.68
C GLY A 122 5.43 -12.52 16.29
N ASN A 123 4.78 -11.41 16.00
CA ASN A 123 5.37 -10.13 15.62
C ASN A 123 5.88 -10.10 14.16
N LEU A 124 5.18 -9.36 13.32
CA LEU A 124 5.52 -9.22 11.90
C LEU A 124 6.87 -8.53 11.63
N PHE A 125 7.46 -7.85 12.60
CA PHE A 125 8.82 -7.33 12.44
C PHE A 125 9.86 -8.41 12.22
N TYR A 126 9.57 -9.66 12.61
CA TYR A 126 10.41 -10.82 12.29
C TYR A 126 10.11 -11.43 10.92
N ASN A 127 9.07 -10.97 10.23
CA ASN A 127 8.76 -11.40 8.86
C ASN A 127 9.69 -10.66 7.87
N PRO A 128 10.58 -11.37 7.14
CA PRO A 128 11.54 -10.72 6.25
C PRO A 128 10.86 -9.98 5.09
N PHE A 129 9.71 -10.44 4.61
CA PHE A 129 8.96 -9.74 3.55
C PHE A 129 8.32 -8.46 4.07
N HIS A 130 7.84 -8.45 5.29
CA HIS A 130 7.36 -7.24 5.94
C HIS A 130 8.50 -6.22 6.13
N ALA A 131 9.67 -6.67 6.54
CA ALA A 131 10.86 -5.83 6.65
C ALA A 131 11.27 -5.22 5.30
N LEU A 132 11.29 -6.01 4.22
CA LEU A 132 11.54 -5.54 2.86
C LEU A 132 10.48 -4.53 2.40
N SER A 133 9.21 -4.81 2.69
CA SER A 133 8.11 -3.89 2.36
C SER A 133 8.28 -2.53 3.04
N ILE A 134 8.71 -2.51 4.30
CA ILE A 134 9.01 -1.27 5.03
C ILE A 134 10.18 -0.52 4.37
N VAL A 135 11.25 -1.21 4.00
CA VAL A 135 12.39 -0.60 3.29
C VAL A 135 11.92 0.04 1.98
N PHE A 136 11.10 -0.64 1.20
CA PHE A 136 10.56 -0.08 -0.04
C PHE A 136 9.57 1.05 0.20
N LEU A 137 8.77 0.99 1.26
CA LEU A 137 7.86 2.07 1.64
C LEU A 137 8.61 3.35 1.96
N TYR A 138 9.56 3.29 2.90
CA TYR A 138 10.34 4.46 3.28
C TYR A 138 11.31 4.90 2.19
N GLY A 139 11.90 3.96 1.44
CA GLY A 139 12.72 4.27 0.28
C GLY A 139 11.92 4.96 -0.82
N SER A 140 10.69 4.54 -1.07
CA SER A 140 9.76 5.20 -2.00
C SER A 140 9.43 6.62 -1.56
N ALA A 141 9.09 6.82 -0.28
CA ALA A 141 8.83 8.13 0.29
C ALA A 141 10.05 9.05 0.21
N LEU A 142 11.23 8.52 0.51
CA LEU A 142 12.49 9.25 0.42
C LEU A 142 12.80 9.68 -1.02
N LEU A 143 12.67 8.77 -1.98
CA LEU A 143 12.91 9.07 -3.40
C LEU A 143 11.94 10.13 -3.93
N PHE A 144 10.67 10.06 -3.53
CA PHE A 144 9.68 11.06 -3.90
C PHE A 144 10.06 12.45 -3.34
N ALA A 145 10.38 12.50 -2.04
CA ALA A 145 10.78 13.75 -1.39
C ALA A 145 12.08 14.32 -1.97
N MET A 146 13.08 13.48 -2.18
CA MET A 146 14.37 13.89 -2.75
C MET A 146 14.22 14.37 -4.18
N HIS A 147 13.46 13.68 -5.02
CA HIS A 147 13.24 14.08 -6.40
C HIS A 147 12.49 15.40 -6.49
N GLY A 148 11.36 15.52 -5.77
CA GLY A 148 10.60 16.78 -5.73
C GLY A 148 11.42 17.95 -5.21
N ALA A 149 12.17 17.76 -4.12
CA ALA A 149 13.04 18.79 -3.56
C ALA A 149 14.18 19.17 -4.50
N THR A 150 14.77 18.22 -5.22
CA THR A 150 15.83 18.48 -6.21
C THR A 150 15.29 19.33 -7.35
N ILE A 151 14.14 18.98 -7.89
CA ILE A 151 13.51 19.76 -8.97
C ILE A 151 13.21 21.19 -8.52
N LEU A 152 12.64 21.36 -7.34
CA LEU A 152 12.38 22.69 -6.78
C LEU A 152 13.67 23.48 -6.52
N ALA A 153 14.75 22.82 -6.12
CA ALA A 153 16.04 23.48 -5.83
C ALA A 153 16.79 23.94 -7.09
N VAL A 154 16.69 23.21 -8.19
CA VAL A 154 17.45 23.49 -9.42
C VAL A 154 16.68 24.25 -10.47
N THR A 155 15.35 24.36 -10.34
CA THR A 155 14.50 25.10 -11.29
C THR A 155 14.37 26.56 -10.87
N ARG A 156 14.45 27.46 -11.85
CA ARG A 156 14.34 28.91 -11.60
C ARG A 156 12.90 29.35 -11.34
N PHE A 157 11.93 28.66 -11.95
CA PHE A 157 10.50 29.03 -11.95
C PHE A 157 9.62 27.98 -11.26
N GLY A 158 10.22 27.16 -10.38
CA GLY A 158 9.54 26.05 -9.74
C GLY A 158 9.22 24.89 -10.70
N GLY A 159 8.40 23.94 -10.25
CA GLY A 159 8.06 22.73 -11.00
C GLY A 159 7.16 22.94 -12.21
N GLU A 160 6.53 24.11 -12.35
CA GLU A 160 5.61 24.43 -13.46
C GLU A 160 6.29 24.39 -14.84
N ARG A 161 7.58 24.71 -14.88
CA ARG A 161 8.39 24.73 -16.11
C ARG A 161 9.53 23.73 -16.06
N GLU A 162 9.36 22.63 -15.34
CA GLU A 162 10.37 21.62 -15.12
C GLU A 162 10.89 21.02 -16.43
N ILE A 163 10.00 20.55 -17.31
CA ILE A 163 10.35 19.92 -18.58
C ILE A 163 11.14 20.88 -19.46
N GLU A 164 10.70 22.12 -19.56
CA GLU A 164 11.35 23.17 -20.35
C GLU A 164 12.78 23.43 -19.83
N GLN A 165 12.96 23.53 -18.54
CA GLN A 165 14.26 23.78 -17.92
C GLN A 165 15.22 22.60 -18.01
N ILE A 166 14.71 21.37 -18.00
CA ILE A 166 15.51 20.14 -18.10
C ILE A 166 15.88 19.86 -19.55
N THR A 167 14.97 20.06 -20.52
CA THR A 167 15.21 19.83 -21.94
C THR A 167 16.07 20.89 -22.59
N ASP A 168 16.15 22.08 -22.03
CA ASP A 168 17.01 23.17 -22.51
C ASP A 168 18.50 22.98 -22.13
N ARG A 169 18.96 21.73 -22.12
CA ARG A 169 20.31 21.24 -21.77
C ARG A 169 20.86 21.87 -20.52
N GLY A 170 20.05 21.67 -19.48
CA GLY A 170 20.21 22.58 -18.44
C GLY A 170 21.30 22.29 -17.49
N THR A 171 21.93 23.34 -17.19
CA THR A 171 22.61 23.57 -15.93
C THR A 171 21.82 23.05 -14.73
N ALA A 172 20.49 22.97 -14.80
CA ALA A 172 19.64 22.37 -13.78
C ALA A 172 19.90 20.87 -13.58
N SER A 173 19.91 20.09 -14.67
CA SER A 173 20.16 18.65 -14.62
C SER A 173 21.61 18.34 -14.21
N GLU A 174 22.58 19.11 -14.73
CA GLU A 174 24.00 18.99 -14.34
C GLU A 174 24.23 19.33 -12.87
N ARG A 175 23.62 20.39 -12.39
CA ARG A 175 23.70 20.79 -10.97
C ARG A 175 23.11 19.74 -10.04
N ALA A 176 21.97 19.16 -10.39
CA ALA A 176 21.35 18.07 -9.64
C ALA A 176 22.25 16.83 -9.60
N ALA A 177 22.80 16.43 -10.73
CA ALA A 177 23.71 15.28 -10.82
C ALA A 177 24.99 15.51 -9.97
N LEU A 178 25.57 16.70 -10.05
CA LEU A 178 26.77 17.07 -9.32
C LEU A 178 26.52 17.09 -7.81
N PHE A 179 25.40 17.66 -7.36
CA PHE A 179 25.00 17.69 -5.96
C PHE A 179 24.89 16.27 -5.38
N TRP A 180 24.18 15.39 -6.06
CA TRP A 180 23.99 14.02 -5.59
C TRP A 180 25.26 13.17 -5.67
N ARG A 181 26.11 13.39 -6.70
CA ARG A 181 27.41 12.75 -6.78
C ARG A 181 28.29 13.10 -5.58
N TRP A 182 28.29 14.36 -5.17
CA TRP A 182 29.11 14.81 -4.03
C TRP A 182 28.55 14.38 -2.68
N THR A 183 27.24 14.21 -2.57
CA THR A 183 26.60 13.84 -1.30
C THR A 183 26.46 12.33 -1.12
N MET A 184 26.21 11.58 -2.21
CA MET A 184 26.02 10.13 -2.16
C MET A 184 27.17 9.32 -2.78
N GLY A 185 28.05 9.95 -3.52
CA GLY A 185 29.19 9.30 -4.19
C GLY A 185 28.86 8.64 -5.54
N PHE A 186 27.62 8.70 -6.02
CA PHE A 186 27.20 8.21 -7.34
C PHE A 186 26.20 9.15 -8.01
N ASN A 187 26.12 9.07 -9.33
CA ASN A 187 25.20 9.87 -10.13
C ASN A 187 23.83 9.23 -10.18
N ALA A 188 22.79 10.04 -10.01
CA ALA A 188 21.46 9.72 -10.50
C ALA A 188 21.22 10.40 -11.85
N THR A 189 20.70 9.66 -12.84
CA THR A 189 20.29 10.23 -14.13
C THR A 189 18.80 10.52 -14.10
N MET A 190 18.32 11.32 -15.04
CA MET A 190 16.90 11.57 -15.22
C MET A 190 16.10 10.26 -15.39
N GLU A 191 16.60 9.32 -16.18
CA GLU A 191 15.96 8.02 -16.38
C GLU A 191 16.01 7.15 -15.12
N SER A 192 17.18 7.04 -14.48
CA SER A 192 17.36 6.14 -13.35
C SER A 192 16.56 6.54 -12.12
N ILE A 193 16.39 7.84 -11.84
CA ILE A 193 15.58 8.27 -10.69
C ILE A 193 14.11 7.88 -10.82
N HIS A 194 13.56 7.98 -12.03
CA HIS A 194 12.18 7.55 -12.28
C HIS A 194 12.04 6.03 -12.20
N ARG A 195 12.99 5.26 -12.71
CA ARG A 195 13.01 3.79 -12.61
C ARG A 195 13.13 3.33 -11.16
N TRP A 196 14.01 3.92 -10.37
CA TRP A 196 14.16 3.60 -8.96
C TRP A 196 12.89 3.93 -8.17
N ALA A 197 12.31 5.09 -8.39
CA ALA A 197 11.06 5.47 -7.75
C ALA A 197 9.93 4.50 -8.07
N TRP A 198 9.81 4.09 -9.34
CA TRP A 198 8.80 3.12 -9.77
C TRP A 198 9.01 1.75 -9.14
N TRP A 199 10.24 1.22 -9.18
CA TRP A 199 10.56 -0.09 -8.60
C TRP A 199 10.34 -0.14 -7.09
N PHE A 200 10.79 0.89 -6.36
CA PHE A 200 10.54 0.96 -4.92
C PHE A 200 9.04 1.00 -4.61
N ALA A 201 8.27 1.78 -5.37
CA ALA A 201 6.84 1.89 -5.18
C ALA A 201 6.08 0.59 -5.45
N VAL A 202 6.45 -0.18 -6.49
CA VAL A 202 5.79 -1.45 -6.81
C VAL A 202 6.25 -2.61 -5.93
N LEU A 203 7.52 -2.62 -5.51
CA LEU A 203 8.04 -3.68 -4.65
C LEU A 203 7.49 -3.62 -3.23
N CYS A 204 7.07 -2.46 -2.75
CA CYS A 204 6.42 -2.32 -1.45
C CYS A 204 5.16 -3.21 -1.34
N PRO A 205 4.11 -3.05 -2.14
CA PRO A 205 2.93 -3.91 -2.08
C PRO A 205 3.20 -5.35 -2.51
N ILE A 206 4.13 -5.59 -3.43
CA ILE A 206 4.48 -6.96 -3.86
C ILE A 206 5.06 -7.74 -2.69
N THR A 207 6.07 -7.21 -2.02
CA THR A 207 6.72 -7.88 -0.87
C THR A 207 5.79 -7.94 0.33
N GLY A 208 5.03 -6.89 0.60
CA GLY A 208 4.02 -6.87 1.66
C GLY A 208 2.95 -7.93 1.45
N GLY A 209 2.45 -8.06 0.23
CA GLY A 209 1.48 -9.09 -0.14
C GLY A 209 2.02 -10.51 0.04
N ILE A 210 3.25 -10.76 -0.39
CA ILE A 210 3.91 -12.06 -0.18
C ILE A 210 4.02 -12.35 1.32
N GLY A 211 4.48 -11.38 2.12
CA GLY A 211 4.65 -11.53 3.56
C GLY A 211 3.34 -11.85 4.29
N ILE A 212 2.26 -11.20 3.94
CA ILE A 212 0.93 -11.46 4.50
C ILE A 212 0.41 -12.83 4.04
N LEU A 213 0.59 -13.18 2.77
CA LEU A 213 0.13 -14.46 2.24
C LEU A 213 0.79 -15.66 2.93
N LEU A 214 2.07 -15.54 3.28
CA LEU A 214 2.82 -16.57 4.00
C LEU A 214 2.44 -16.67 5.48
N THR A 215 1.87 -15.63 6.05
CA THR A 215 1.55 -15.54 7.47
C THR A 215 0.28 -16.35 7.78
N GLY A 216 0.40 -17.37 8.61
CA GLY A 216 -0.69 -18.28 8.97
C GLY A 216 -0.92 -19.41 7.95
N THR A 217 -0.38 -19.30 6.74
CA THR A 217 -0.48 -20.35 5.70
C THR A 217 0.74 -21.26 5.67
N VAL A 218 1.93 -20.68 5.82
CA VAL A 218 3.23 -21.38 5.81
C VAL A 218 3.97 -21.17 7.13
N VAL A 219 3.93 -19.99 7.70
CA VAL A 219 4.58 -19.62 8.95
C VAL A 219 3.52 -19.15 9.95
N ASP A 220 3.40 -19.88 11.07
CA ASP A 220 2.41 -19.59 12.10
C ASP A 220 2.93 -18.61 13.17
N ASN A 221 4.25 -18.47 13.30
CA ASN A 221 4.86 -17.58 14.28
C ASN A 221 6.22 -17.10 13.77
N TRP A 222 6.31 -15.84 13.43
CA TRP A 222 7.50 -15.24 12.86
C TRP A 222 8.67 -15.15 13.86
N TYR A 223 8.40 -14.95 15.13
CA TYR A 223 9.46 -14.93 16.14
C TYR A 223 10.13 -16.30 16.27
N LEU A 224 9.34 -17.39 16.35
CA LEU A 224 9.88 -18.74 16.40
C LEU A 224 10.61 -19.11 15.10
N TRP A 225 10.09 -18.67 13.97
CA TRP A 225 10.78 -18.82 12.69
C TRP A 225 12.15 -18.11 12.71
N ALA A 226 12.21 -16.88 13.22
CA ALA A 226 13.45 -16.11 13.33
C ALA A 226 14.49 -16.77 14.25
N ILE A 227 14.08 -17.31 15.38
CA ILE A 227 14.96 -18.08 16.26
C ILE A 227 15.52 -19.32 15.53
N LYS A 228 14.64 -20.09 14.90
CA LYS A 228 15.02 -21.30 14.16
C LYS A 228 16.07 -21.04 13.07
N HIS A 229 16.03 -19.86 12.46
CA HIS A 229 16.93 -19.46 11.37
C HIS A 229 18.08 -18.56 11.84
N GLY A 230 18.26 -18.39 13.15
CA GLY A 230 19.35 -17.58 13.70
C GLY A 230 19.24 -16.08 13.48
N VAL A 231 18.05 -15.58 13.16
CA VAL A 231 17.78 -14.17 12.94
C VAL A 231 17.45 -13.45 14.24
N ALA A 232 16.89 -14.17 15.23
CA ALA A 232 16.64 -13.66 16.57
C ALA A 232 17.29 -14.55 17.63
N PRO A 233 17.73 -13.99 18.78
CA PRO A 233 18.26 -14.80 19.88
C PRO A 233 17.11 -15.60 20.52
N PRO A 234 17.39 -16.83 21.01
CA PRO A 234 16.46 -17.52 21.89
C PRO A 234 16.34 -16.76 23.22
N TYR A 235 15.19 -16.86 23.89
CA TYR A 235 15.01 -16.33 25.25
C TYR A 235 15.94 -17.00 26.25
#